data_e4ce12879ccf2552c528c38ba56b838c
#
_entry.id   e4ce12879ccf2552c528c38ba56b838c
#
_cell.length_a   1.000
_cell.length_b   1.000
_cell.length_c   1.000
_cell.angle_alpha   90.00
_cell.angle_beta   90.00
_cell.angle_gamma   90.00
#
_symmetry.space_group_name_H-M   'P 1'
#
loop_
_entity.id
_entity.type
_entity.pdbx_description
1 polymer ?
#
loop_
_entity_poly.entity_id
_entity_poly.type
_entity_poly.pdbx_seq_one_letter_code
_entity_poly.pdbx_strand_id
1 'polypeptide(L)'
;MLYQLYLLIAIVALVVMPCQEVAGTEIETRPGNTCIQCHAGKRAGFIEGHSFGADNCIICHGGDNSATSEKSSHAGMTGFPGLLDNAERSCGNCHADKVSSVSNSLMHTGRGMVSVTRKIVDGSIGNEASANLQSLGHGPADSMLRKLCSSCHLGQKKSAHKLDPVRDRGGGCLACHINDYPEEAHPALSAKVSDARCFGCHSRSARISLSYSGLAEIDPETAAQQDSRLRLADGRHVERKPADVHFASGMTCVACHKGVDLMASAGDAVYQRDAVASRCADCHEISRAVNQAHDPVHERLECATCHSQWVPQCFGCHMQYDPDGRQWDHVEQMETAGRWHEERSDFRNEPGAMGVNANNRIELFTPGMVMTLEHPDWDVEKFVRLFAPISPHTIGPARSCESCHRSSVALGLGEGAIEYRDDEIHFAPAHPLLGDGLPADAWTNIDGSLGGRAPRQGQRPLNREEMEAVLTAPLP
;
A
#
# COMPACT_ATOMS: atom_id res chain seq x y z
N MET A 1 -38.64 48.51 -38.83
CA MET A 1 -37.27 48.41 -39.31
C MET A 1 -36.66 47.23 -38.57
N LEU A 2 -36.91 46.04 -39.01
CA LEU A 2 -36.25 45.23 -40.03
C LEU A 2 -34.73 45.14 -39.78
N TYR A 3 -34.30 44.16 -39.06
CA TYR A 3 -33.12 43.31 -39.28
C TYR A 3 -33.48 41.95 -38.62
N GLN A 4 -34.07 41.05 -39.33
CA GLN A 4 -33.55 39.91 -40.06
C GLN A 4 -32.77 38.94 -39.16
N LEU A 5 -33.44 38.07 -38.70
CA LEU A 5 -33.78 36.67 -38.99
C LEU A 5 -32.99 36.06 -40.16
N TYR A 6 -31.75 35.57 -39.88
CA TYR A 6 -31.14 34.49 -40.61
C TYR A 6 -30.83 33.34 -39.65
N LEU A 7 -31.86 32.53 -39.52
CA LEU A 7 -31.72 31.20 -38.95
C LEU A 7 -31.03 30.34 -39.98
N LEU A 8 -29.73 30.10 -39.82
CA LEU A 8 -29.01 29.10 -40.56
C LEU A 8 -29.42 27.75 -40.00
N ILE A 9 -30.31 27.09 -40.67
CA ILE A 9 -30.58 25.67 -40.54
C ILE A 9 -29.34 24.96 -41.10
N ALA A 10 -28.40 24.63 -40.23
CA ALA A 10 -27.38 23.65 -40.50
C ALA A 10 -28.02 22.27 -40.46
N ILE A 11 -28.41 21.78 -41.62
CA ILE A 11 -28.75 20.37 -41.80
C ILE A 11 -27.46 19.60 -41.56
N VAL A 12 -27.32 19.03 -40.38
CA VAL A 12 -26.36 17.99 -40.12
C VAL A 12 -26.86 16.76 -40.87
N ALA A 13 -26.43 16.63 -42.11
CA ALA A 13 -26.51 15.36 -42.80
C ALA A 13 -25.64 14.36 -42.01
N LEU A 14 -26.27 13.57 -41.19
CA LEU A 14 -25.68 12.33 -40.68
C LEU A 14 -25.41 11.46 -41.88
N VAL A 15 -24.18 11.54 -42.39
CA VAL A 15 -23.66 10.53 -43.31
C VAL A 15 -23.51 9.27 -42.47
N VAL A 16 -24.57 8.50 -42.42
CA VAL A 16 -24.51 7.08 -42.06
C VAL A 16 -23.71 6.45 -43.21
N MET A 17 -22.39 6.41 -43.03
CA MET A 17 -21.58 5.51 -43.85
C MET A 17 -22.04 4.11 -43.52
N PRO A 18 -22.55 3.33 -44.46
CA PRO A 18 -22.74 1.92 -44.25
C PRO A 18 -21.38 1.34 -43.87
N CYS A 19 -21.34 0.63 -42.75
CA CYS A 19 -20.21 -0.24 -42.42
C CYS A 19 -20.10 -1.17 -43.66
N GLN A 20 -19.19 -0.84 -44.57
CA GLN A 20 -18.78 -1.81 -45.57
C GLN A 20 -18.17 -2.94 -44.80
N GLU A 21 -18.86 -4.09 -44.78
CA GLU A 21 -18.21 -5.36 -44.58
C GLU A 21 -17.01 -5.36 -45.51
N VAL A 22 -15.83 -5.16 -44.93
CA VAL A 22 -14.57 -5.40 -45.63
C VAL A 22 -14.60 -6.90 -45.92
N ALA A 23 -15.08 -7.27 -47.12
CA ALA A 23 -14.96 -8.61 -47.62
C ALA A 23 -13.52 -9.03 -47.38
N GLY A 24 -13.34 -10.15 -46.67
CA GLY A 24 -12.04 -10.66 -46.28
C GLY A 24 -11.08 -10.59 -47.47
N THR A 25 -10.20 -9.61 -47.47
CA THR A 25 -9.05 -9.62 -48.33
C THR A 25 -8.25 -10.83 -47.93
N GLU A 26 -8.19 -11.82 -48.80
CA GLU A 26 -7.20 -12.90 -48.70
C GLU A 26 -5.83 -12.22 -48.60
N ILE A 27 -5.26 -12.26 -47.42
CA ILE A 27 -3.93 -11.74 -47.16
C ILE A 27 -2.98 -12.68 -47.89
N GLU A 28 -2.35 -12.19 -48.98
CA GLU A 28 -1.29 -12.94 -49.64
C GLU A 28 -0.25 -13.35 -48.61
N THR A 29 -0.21 -14.65 -48.32
CA THR A 29 0.65 -15.24 -47.31
C THR A 29 2.11 -15.15 -47.75
N ARG A 30 2.78 -14.06 -47.40
CA ARG A 30 4.24 -14.13 -47.30
C ARG A 30 4.55 -15.03 -46.11
N PRO A 31 5.55 -15.96 -46.21
CA PRO A 31 6.00 -16.71 -45.05
C PRO A 31 6.57 -15.71 -44.03
N GLY A 32 5.80 -15.32 -43.04
CA GLY A 32 6.14 -14.31 -42.03
C GLY A 32 5.00 -14.12 -41.07
N ASN A 33 5.35 -13.71 -39.87
CA ASN A 33 4.51 -13.44 -38.74
C ASN A 33 3.29 -12.54 -39.09
N THR A 34 2.09 -13.13 -39.15
CA THR A 34 0.84 -12.42 -39.50
C THR A 34 0.45 -11.35 -38.51
N CYS A 35 0.89 -11.48 -37.22
CA CYS A 35 0.66 -10.45 -36.21
C CYS A 35 1.23 -9.10 -36.65
N ILE A 36 2.46 -9.09 -37.19
CA ILE A 36 3.15 -7.85 -37.61
C ILE A 36 2.49 -7.23 -38.84
N GLN A 37 1.83 -8.01 -39.68
CA GLN A 37 1.14 -7.49 -40.87
C GLN A 37 -0.03 -6.57 -40.45
N CYS A 38 -0.76 -6.93 -39.40
CA CYS A 38 -1.87 -6.14 -38.87
C CYS A 38 -1.40 -5.13 -37.79
N HIS A 39 -0.38 -5.48 -37.02
CA HIS A 39 0.10 -4.69 -35.89
C HIS A 39 1.51 -4.10 -36.08
N ALA A 40 1.82 -3.63 -37.29
CA ALA A 40 3.16 -3.13 -37.67
C ALA A 40 3.72 -2.04 -36.72
N GLY A 41 2.86 -1.17 -36.20
CA GLY A 41 3.24 -0.11 -35.25
C GLY A 41 3.59 -0.59 -33.83
N LYS A 42 3.41 -1.86 -33.53
CA LYS A 42 3.62 -2.42 -32.16
C LYS A 42 4.98 -3.12 -31.96
N ARG A 43 5.94 -2.88 -32.87
CA ARG A 43 7.28 -3.52 -32.83
C ARG A 43 8.29 -2.84 -31.88
N ALA A 44 8.03 -1.63 -31.45
CA ALA A 44 8.92 -0.87 -30.57
C ALA A 44 8.72 -1.24 -29.10
N GLY A 45 9.72 -1.00 -28.26
CA GLY A 45 9.57 -1.07 -26.81
C GLY A 45 10.18 -2.29 -26.14
N PHE A 46 10.98 -3.09 -26.85
CA PHE A 46 11.67 -4.25 -26.25
C PHE A 46 13.06 -3.85 -25.74
N ILE A 47 13.39 -4.33 -24.52
CA ILE A 47 14.74 -4.19 -23.94
C ILE A 47 15.69 -5.28 -24.47
N GLU A 48 16.95 -5.09 -24.23
CA GLU A 48 17.98 -6.13 -24.40
C GLU A 48 17.51 -7.45 -23.86
N GLY A 49 17.67 -8.46 -23.83
CA GLY A 49 17.14 -9.71 -23.26
C GLY A 49 15.72 -10.14 -23.70
N HIS A 50 14.91 -9.20 -24.24
CA HIS A 50 13.58 -9.47 -24.79
C HIS A 50 13.46 -9.02 -26.26
N SER A 51 14.55 -8.76 -26.94
CA SER A 51 14.58 -8.37 -28.37
C SER A 51 13.89 -9.38 -29.30
N PHE A 52 13.85 -10.66 -28.91
CA PHE A 52 13.12 -11.72 -29.61
C PHE A 52 11.60 -11.43 -29.72
N GLY A 53 11.03 -10.66 -28.78
CA GLY A 53 9.61 -10.31 -28.75
C GLY A 53 9.19 -9.41 -29.91
N ALA A 54 10.10 -8.65 -30.49
CA ALA A 54 9.81 -7.75 -31.61
C ALA A 54 9.23 -8.45 -32.85
N ASP A 55 9.63 -9.70 -33.07
CA ASP A 55 9.17 -10.51 -34.20
C ASP A 55 8.43 -11.79 -33.75
N ASN A 56 8.24 -11.99 -32.45
CA ASN A 56 7.65 -13.22 -31.92
C ASN A 56 6.65 -12.94 -30.80
N CYS A 57 5.57 -12.26 -31.16
CA CYS A 57 4.52 -11.82 -30.25
C CYS A 57 3.88 -12.98 -29.44
N ILE A 58 3.78 -14.16 -30.05
CA ILE A 58 3.14 -15.34 -29.47
C ILE A 58 3.82 -15.86 -28.20
N ILE A 59 5.12 -15.58 -28.03
CA ILE A 59 5.85 -16.00 -26.82
C ILE A 59 5.24 -15.38 -25.56
N CYS A 60 4.83 -14.10 -25.66
CA CYS A 60 4.20 -13.37 -24.55
C CYS A 60 2.67 -13.47 -24.62
N HIS A 61 2.09 -13.28 -25.79
CA HIS A 61 0.65 -13.11 -25.97
C HIS A 61 -0.11 -14.41 -26.27
N GLY A 62 0.56 -15.47 -26.69
CA GLY A 62 -0.12 -16.64 -27.27
C GLY A 62 -0.71 -16.33 -28.65
N GLY A 63 -1.74 -17.08 -29.07
CA GLY A 63 -2.33 -16.97 -30.40
C GLY A 63 -1.55 -17.77 -31.45
N ASP A 64 -1.87 -17.53 -32.73
CA ASP A 64 -1.23 -18.20 -33.87
C ASP A 64 -0.77 -17.18 -34.90
N ASN A 65 0.55 -17.02 -35.03
CA ASN A 65 1.17 -16.07 -35.96
C ASN A 65 1.26 -16.59 -37.39
N SER A 66 0.77 -17.79 -37.69
CA SER A 66 0.69 -18.39 -39.00
C SER A 66 -0.75 -18.41 -39.56
N ALA A 67 -1.73 -18.13 -38.72
CA ALA A 67 -3.13 -18.14 -39.08
C ALA A 67 -3.48 -17.03 -40.10
N THR A 68 -4.46 -17.32 -40.98
CA THR A 68 -4.85 -16.42 -42.11
C THR A 68 -6.09 -15.59 -41.83
N SER A 69 -6.70 -15.71 -40.63
CA SER A 69 -7.85 -14.89 -40.23
C SER A 69 -7.64 -14.30 -38.82
N GLU A 70 -8.23 -13.14 -38.58
CA GLU A 70 -8.21 -12.48 -37.28
C GLU A 70 -8.65 -13.43 -36.18
N LYS A 71 -9.78 -14.10 -36.36
CA LYS A 71 -10.35 -15.03 -35.35
C LYS A 71 -9.40 -16.16 -34.97
N SER A 72 -8.73 -16.76 -35.98
CA SER A 72 -7.79 -17.85 -35.72
C SER A 72 -6.47 -17.35 -35.14
N SER A 73 -5.97 -16.18 -35.59
CA SER A 73 -4.75 -15.56 -35.04
C SER A 73 -4.89 -15.21 -33.56
N HIS A 74 -6.07 -14.77 -33.14
CA HIS A 74 -6.34 -14.36 -31.75
C HIS A 74 -6.85 -15.51 -30.86
N ALA A 75 -7.03 -16.72 -31.37
CA ALA A 75 -7.48 -17.86 -30.57
C ALA A 75 -6.47 -18.18 -29.45
N GLY A 76 -6.92 -18.10 -28.20
CA GLY A 76 -6.06 -18.35 -27.02
C GLY A 76 -5.07 -17.23 -26.69
N MET A 77 -5.18 -16.06 -27.32
CA MET A 77 -4.34 -14.90 -27.05
C MET A 77 -4.76 -14.19 -25.75
N THR A 78 -3.79 -13.60 -25.07
CA THR A 78 -4.00 -12.64 -23.99
C THR A 78 -3.46 -11.26 -24.32
N GLY A 79 -4.25 -10.22 -24.05
CA GLY A 79 -3.80 -8.83 -24.17
C GLY A 79 -2.85 -8.40 -23.04
N PHE A 80 -2.88 -9.11 -21.91
CA PHE A 80 -2.13 -8.76 -20.69
C PHE A 80 -1.29 -9.95 -20.20
N PRO A 81 -0.17 -10.27 -20.86
CA PRO A 81 0.66 -11.42 -20.54
C PRO A 81 1.31 -11.34 -19.16
N GLY A 82 1.53 -10.13 -18.63
CA GLY A 82 2.14 -9.91 -17.32
C GLY A 82 1.20 -10.09 -16.12
N LEU A 83 -0.13 -10.24 -16.33
CA LEU A 83 -1.06 -10.57 -15.24
C LEU A 83 -0.68 -11.94 -14.65
N LEU A 84 -0.77 -12.10 -13.33
CA LEU A 84 -0.32 -13.32 -12.66
C LEU A 84 -1.08 -14.56 -13.16
N ASP A 85 -2.37 -14.43 -13.51
CA ASP A 85 -3.16 -15.51 -14.12
C ASP A 85 -2.60 -15.98 -15.48
N ASN A 86 -1.85 -15.14 -16.17
CA ASN A 86 -1.26 -15.43 -17.49
C ASN A 86 0.26 -15.66 -17.42
N ALA A 87 0.89 -15.21 -16.32
CA ALA A 87 2.33 -15.13 -16.20
C ALA A 87 3.02 -16.51 -16.32
N GLU A 88 2.39 -17.57 -15.88
CA GLU A 88 2.95 -18.93 -16.01
C GLU A 88 3.15 -19.31 -17.49
N ARG A 89 2.20 -19.00 -18.35
CA ARG A 89 2.25 -19.33 -19.79
C ARG A 89 3.12 -18.37 -20.60
N SER A 90 3.29 -17.15 -20.14
CA SER A 90 4.06 -16.09 -20.80
C SER A 90 5.48 -15.98 -20.23
N CYS A 91 5.63 -15.33 -19.08
CA CYS A 91 6.90 -15.11 -18.42
C CYS A 91 7.52 -16.42 -17.87
N GLY A 92 6.68 -17.34 -17.40
CA GLY A 92 7.07 -18.58 -16.73
C GLY A 92 7.88 -19.54 -17.61
N ASN A 93 7.73 -19.47 -18.93
CA ASN A 93 8.53 -20.27 -19.85
C ASN A 93 10.05 -20.01 -19.70
N CYS A 94 10.45 -18.83 -19.24
CA CYS A 94 11.84 -18.45 -19.01
C CYS A 94 12.12 -18.06 -17.55
N HIS A 95 11.10 -17.61 -16.80
CA HIS A 95 11.20 -17.07 -15.45
C HIS A 95 10.32 -17.83 -14.45
N ALA A 96 10.26 -19.16 -14.53
CA ALA A 96 9.38 -20.00 -13.71
C ALA A 96 9.59 -19.78 -12.20
N ASP A 97 10.86 -19.66 -11.76
CA ASP A 97 11.22 -19.37 -10.39
C ASP A 97 10.66 -18.02 -9.90
N LYS A 98 10.71 -16.98 -10.73
CA LYS A 98 10.19 -15.66 -10.39
C LYS A 98 8.67 -15.62 -10.36
N VAL A 99 8.02 -16.29 -11.30
CA VAL A 99 6.55 -16.41 -11.30
C VAL A 99 6.08 -17.11 -10.02
N SER A 100 6.69 -18.24 -9.68
CA SER A 100 6.37 -18.97 -8.44
C SER A 100 6.62 -18.10 -7.20
N SER A 101 7.78 -17.44 -7.12
CA SER A 101 8.12 -16.58 -5.99
C SER A 101 7.15 -15.42 -5.82
N VAL A 102 6.84 -14.68 -6.89
CA VAL A 102 5.90 -13.54 -6.86
C VAL A 102 4.50 -13.97 -6.44
N SER A 103 4.05 -15.14 -6.90
CA SER A 103 2.74 -15.71 -6.52
C SER A 103 2.65 -16.00 -5.01
N ASN A 104 3.77 -16.18 -4.33
CA ASN A 104 3.86 -16.36 -2.88
C ASN A 104 4.21 -15.09 -2.11
N SER A 105 4.45 -13.98 -2.78
CA SER A 105 4.83 -12.71 -2.15
C SER A 105 3.70 -12.10 -1.31
N LEU A 106 4.05 -11.26 -0.33
CA LEU A 106 3.07 -10.49 0.44
C LEU A 106 2.28 -9.51 -0.41
N MET A 107 2.88 -8.97 -1.48
CA MET A 107 2.19 -8.08 -2.41
C MET A 107 1.08 -8.80 -3.20
N HIS A 108 1.20 -10.12 -3.38
CA HIS A 108 0.16 -10.95 -4.00
C HIS A 108 -0.80 -11.54 -2.98
N THR A 109 -0.29 -12.15 -1.92
CA THR A 109 -1.11 -12.89 -0.96
C THR A 109 -1.81 -12.00 0.07
N GLY A 110 -1.19 -10.91 0.50
CA GLY A 110 -1.68 -10.07 1.58
C GLY A 110 -1.83 -10.79 2.92
N ARG A 111 -1.09 -11.87 3.16
CA ARG A 111 -1.28 -12.81 4.28
C ARG A 111 -1.45 -12.13 5.63
N GLY A 112 -0.53 -11.23 6.00
CA GLY A 112 -0.59 -10.55 7.28
C GLY A 112 -1.85 -9.69 7.43
N MET A 113 -2.24 -8.98 6.37
CA MET A 113 -3.45 -8.16 6.37
C MET A 113 -4.70 -9.04 6.53
N VAL A 114 -4.81 -10.14 5.78
CA VAL A 114 -5.95 -11.08 5.86
C VAL A 114 -6.04 -11.69 7.25
N SER A 115 -4.93 -12.23 7.77
CA SER A 115 -4.89 -12.90 9.07
C SER A 115 -5.25 -11.94 10.21
N VAL A 116 -4.67 -10.75 10.21
CA VAL A 116 -4.93 -9.76 11.27
C VAL A 116 -6.37 -9.26 11.22
N THR A 117 -6.90 -8.97 10.03
CA THR A 117 -8.29 -8.50 9.89
C THR A 117 -9.28 -9.56 10.37
N ARG A 118 -9.14 -10.81 9.93
CA ARG A 118 -10.00 -11.91 10.40
C ARG A 118 -9.93 -12.13 11.91
N LYS A 119 -8.72 -12.10 12.47
CA LYS A 119 -8.52 -12.23 13.92
C LYS A 119 -9.19 -11.10 14.71
N ILE A 120 -9.14 -9.88 14.21
CA ILE A 120 -9.66 -8.71 14.91
C ILE A 120 -11.17 -8.56 14.72
N VAL A 121 -11.68 -8.72 13.50
CA VAL A 121 -13.08 -8.48 13.16
C VAL A 121 -13.95 -9.69 13.48
N ASP A 122 -13.55 -10.89 13.09
CA ASP A 122 -14.35 -12.11 13.24
C ASP A 122 -13.92 -12.95 14.46
N GLY A 123 -12.80 -12.61 15.13
CA GLY A 123 -12.24 -13.43 16.20
C GLY A 123 -11.63 -14.75 15.72
N SER A 124 -11.51 -14.97 14.40
CA SER A 124 -11.05 -16.24 13.84
C SER A 124 -9.52 -16.32 13.86
N ILE A 125 -9.01 -17.41 14.44
CA ILE A 125 -7.59 -17.76 14.44
C ILE A 125 -7.38 -18.80 13.33
N GLY A 126 -7.20 -18.34 12.11
CA GLY A 126 -6.84 -19.20 10.98
C GLY A 126 -5.34 -19.46 10.90
N ASN A 127 -4.93 -20.33 9.97
CA ASN A 127 -3.51 -20.49 9.64
C ASN A 127 -3.03 -19.25 8.88
N GLU A 128 -2.21 -18.43 9.52
CA GLU A 128 -1.67 -17.20 8.96
C GLU A 128 -0.87 -17.43 7.66
N ALA A 129 -0.16 -18.54 7.56
CA ALA A 129 0.65 -18.87 6.38
C ALA A 129 -0.19 -19.19 5.13
N SER A 130 -1.43 -19.67 5.29
CA SER A 130 -2.34 -19.99 4.19
C SER A 130 -3.30 -18.85 3.83
N ALA A 131 -3.29 -17.75 4.58
CA ALA A 131 -4.14 -16.61 4.31
C ALA A 131 -3.80 -15.95 2.96
N ASN A 132 -4.82 -15.66 2.15
CA ASN A 132 -4.63 -15.13 0.80
C ASN A 132 -5.82 -14.25 0.38
N LEU A 133 -5.53 -13.11 -0.22
CA LEU A 133 -6.54 -12.21 -0.79
C LEU A 133 -7.38 -12.83 -1.90
N GLN A 134 -6.84 -13.80 -2.62
CA GLN A 134 -7.59 -14.50 -3.68
C GLN A 134 -8.60 -15.54 -3.13
N SER A 135 -8.45 -15.96 -1.88
CA SER A 135 -9.30 -16.95 -1.23
C SER A 135 -10.21 -16.37 -0.15
N LEU A 136 -10.56 -15.08 -0.28
CA LEU A 136 -11.49 -14.43 0.64
C LEU A 136 -12.91 -14.95 0.46
N GLY A 137 -13.59 -15.23 1.57
CA GLY A 137 -15.01 -15.52 1.64
C GLY A 137 -15.89 -14.27 1.59
N HIS A 138 -17.08 -14.35 2.19
CA HIS A 138 -18.08 -13.28 2.21
C HIS A 138 -18.49 -12.85 3.64
N GLY A 139 -17.84 -13.38 4.68
CA GLY A 139 -18.06 -12.90 6.06
C GLY A 139 -17.61 -11.43 6.23
N PRO A 140 -17.94 -10.79 7.36
CA PRO A 140 -17.69 -9.37 7.56
C PRO A 140 -16.24 -8.94 7.33
N ALA A 141 -15.26 -9.64 7.91
CA ALA A 141 -13.83 -9.34 7.70
C ALA A 141 -13.42 -9.49 6.24
N ASP A 142 -13.84 -10.57 5.58
CA ASP A 142 -13.50 -10.85 4.19
C ASP A 142 -14.18 -9.87 3.25
N SER A 143 -15.44 -9.51 3.51
CA SER A 143 -16.17 -8.46 2.77
C SER A 143 -15.44 -7.11 2.84
N MET A 144 -14.99 -6.72 4.04
CA MET A 144 -14.22 -5.48 4.22
C MET A 144 -12.89 -5.55 3.43
N LEU A 145 -12.17 -6.66 3.50
CA LEU A 145 -10.94 -6.86 2.74
C LEU A 145 -11.17 -6.77 1.22
N ARG A 146 -12.20 -7.44 0.69
CA ARG A 146 -12.53 -7.47 -0.74
C ARG A 146 -12.84 -6.07 -1.28
N LYS A 147 -13.60 -5.28 -0.50
CA LYS A 147 -14.16 -3.99 -0.94
C LYS A 147 -13.27 -2.79 -0.65
N LEU A 148 -12.42 -2.86 0.37
CA LEU A 148 -11.60 -1.72 0.80
C LEU A 148 -10.10 -1.97 0.61
N CYS A 149 -9.60 -3.12 1.05
CA CYS A 149 -8.16 -3.34 1.18
C CYS A 149 -7.52 -3.96 -0.07
N SER A 150 -8.25 -4.85 -0.78
CA SER A 150 -7.71 -5.62 -1.91
C SER A 150 -7.42 -4.78 -3.16
N SER A 151 -7.73 -3.48 -3.16
CA SER A 151 -7.44 -2.59 -4.29
C SER A 151 -5.93 -2.48 -4.62
N CYS A 152 -5.06 -2.81 -3.66
CA CYS A 152 -3.61 -2.80 -3.85
C CYS A 152 -3.02 -4.19 -4.15
N HIS A 153 -3.85 -5.19 -4.38
CA HIS A 153 -3.44 -6.55 -4.65
C HIS A 153 -2.68 -6.65 -5.98
N LEU A 154 -1.48 -7.25 -5.96
CA LEU A 154 -0.64 -7.35 -7.15
C LEU A 154 -1.28 -8.16 -8.28
N GLY A 155 -2.07 -9.18 -7.93
CA GLY A 155 -2.84 -9.99 -8.87
C GLY A 155 -4.09 -9.30 -9.45
N GLN A 156 -4.41 -8.08 -9.03
CA GLN A 156 -5.54 -7.33 -9.57
C GLN A 156 -5.39 -7.12 -11.07
N LYS A 157 -6.45 -7.43 -11.83
CA LYS A 157 -6.47 -7.29 -13.28
C LYS A 157 -6.44 -5.81 -13.68
N LYS A 158 -5.77 -5.54 -14.79
CA LYS A 158 -5.73 -4.21 -15.43
C LYS A 158 -6.23 -4.32 -16.85
N SER A 159 -6.92 -3.29 -17.29
CA SER A 159 -7.33 -3.11 -18.70
C SER A 159 -6.38 -2.20 -19.49
N ALA A 160 -5.46 -1.49 -18.79
CA ALA A 160 -4.45 -0.62 -19.38
C ALA A 160 -3.23 -0.52 -18.46
N HIS A 161 -2.07 -0.23 -19.03
CA HIS A 161 -0.81 -0.03 -18.29
C HIS A 161 -0.35 1.43 -18.25
N LYS A 162 -1.30 2.36 -18.31
CA LYS A 162 -1.01 3.79 -18.21
C LYS A 162 -0.55 4.13 -16.80
N LEU A 163 0.61 4.77 -16.66
CA LEU A 163 1.11 5.16 -15.35
C LEU A 163 0.35 6.38 -14.81
N ASP A 164 -0.32 6.18 -13.69
CA ASP A 164 -0.73 7.23 -12.76
C ASP A 164 -0.09 6.90 -11.41
N PRO A 165 0.96 7.61 -10.98
CA PRO A 165 1.76 7.20 -9.82
C PRO A 165 0.97 6.97 -8.53
N VAL A 166 -0.20 7.57 -8.39
CA VAL A 166 -1.03 7.45 -7.17
C VAL A 166 -2.15 6.43 -7.31
N ARG A 167 -2.58 6.13 -8.55
CA ARG A 167 -3.71 5.25 -8.83
C ARG A 167 -3.32 3.92 -9.47
N ASP A 168 -2.11 3.84 -10.04
CA ASP A 168 -1.68 2.66 -10.78
C ASP A 168 -1.39 1.49 -9.83
N ARG A 169 -2.22 0.45 -9.89
CA ARG A 169 -2.21 -0.71 -9.00
C ARG A 169 -2.48 -1.98 -9.76
N GLY A 170 -2.01 -3.12 -9.21
CA GLY A 170 -2.19 -4.41 -9.87
C GLY A 170 -1.42 -4.56 -11.17
N GLY A 171 -1.76 -5.57 -11.96
CA GLY A 171 -1.14 -5.83 -13.27
C GLY A 171 0.00 -6.84 -13.25
N GLY A 172 0.19 -7.53 -12.13
CA GLY A 172 1.18 -8.61 -12.01
C GLY A 172 2.61 -8.14 -12.23
N CYS A 173 3.37 -8.86 -13.05
CA CYS A 173 4.77 -8.53 -13.34
C CYS A 173 4.95 -7.13 -13.93
N LEU A 174 3.98 -6.68 -14.73
CA LEU A 174 4.03 -5.37 -15.39
C LEU A 174 3.64 -4.20 -14.48
N ALA A 175 3.21 -4.45 -13.25
CA ALA A 175 3.10 -3.39 -12.25
C ALA A 175 4.45 -2.71 -11.99
N CYS A 176 5.53 -3.47 -12.05
CA CYS A 176 6.90 -3.02 -11.81
C CYS A 176 7.75 -2.94 -13.08
N HIS A 177 7.65 -3.93 -13.97
CA HIS A 177 8.57 -4.17 -15.08
C HIS A 177 8.14 -3.52 -16.41
N ILE A 178 7.58 -2.32 -16.35
CA ILE A 178 7.16 -1.58 -17.55
C ILE A 178 7.66 -0.13 -17.47
N ASN A 179 8.15 0.40 -18.56
CA ASN A 179 8.44 1.83 -18.71
C ASN A 179 7.20 2.61 -19.12
N ASP A 180 7.24 3.93 -18.96
CA ASP A 180 6.26 4.81 -19.56
C ASP A 180 6.39 4.77 -21.08
N TYR A 181 5.26 4.74 -21.77
CA TYR A 181 5.20 4.65 -23.21
C TYR A 181 3.99 5.45 -23.73
N PRO A 182 4.05 5.95 -24.96
CA PRO A 182 2.90 6.55 -25.61
C PRO A 182 1.72 5.55 -25.69
N GLU A 183 0.50 6.03 -25.55
CA GLU A 183 -0.70 5.18 -25.49
C GLU A 183 -0.86 4.24 -26.69
N GLU A 184 -0.39 4.70 -27.87
CA GLU A 184 -0.49 3.93 -29.11
C GLU A 184 0.68 2.95 -29.33
N ALA A 185 1.75 3.07 -28.53
CA ALA A 185 2.92 2.21 -28.65
C ALA A 185 2.74 0.87 -27.91
N HIS A 186 3.60 -0.09 -28.22
CA HIS A 186 3.72 -1.30 -27.42
C HIS A 186 4.46 -0.97 -26.10
N PRO A 187 3.94 -1.44 -24.93
CA PRO A 187 4.62 -1.26 -23.66
C PRO A 187 6.07 -1.76 -23.69
N ALA A 188 7.00 -0.97 -23.19
CA ALA A 188 8.40 -1.32 -23.09
C ALA A 188 8.69 -2.01 -21.75
N LEU A 189 9.19 -3.24 -21.77
CA LEU A 189 9.64 -3.93 -20.57
C LEU A 189 10.90 -3.27 -20.00
N SER A 190 11.07 -3.32 -18.67
CA SER A 190 12.23 -2.78 -17.98
C SER A 190 12.62 -3.61 -16.77
N ALA A 191 13.91 -3.89 -16.65
CA ALA A 191 14.49 -4.39 -15.41
C ALA A 191 14.77 -3.25 -14.40
N LYS A 192 14.77 -2.00 -14.84
CA LYS A 192 14.92 -0.81 -13.99
C LYS A 192 13.55 -0.37 -13.52
N VAL A 193 13.25 -0.63 -12.26
CA VAL A 193 11.98 -0.24 -11.64
C VAL A 193 12.08 1.18 -11.09
N SER A 194 11.25 2.09 -11.57
CA SER A 194 11.17 3.45 -11.03
C SER A 194 10.31 3.51 -9.77
N ASP A 195 10.60 4.46 -8.88
CA ASP A 195 9.84 4.68 -7.65
C ASP A 195 8.35 4.96 -7.93
N ALA A 196 8.04 5.59 -9.06
CA ALA A 196 6.68 5.86 -9.49
C ALA A 196 5.81 4.57 -9.54
N ARG A 197 6.41 3.41 -9.83
CA ARG A 197 5.73 2.11 -9.84
C ARG A 197 5.30 1.64 -8.45
N CYS A 198 5.93 2.14 -7.40
CA CYS A 198 5.61 1.81 -6.01
C CYS A 198 4.44 2.66 -5.48
N PHE A 199 4.30 3.90 -5.97
CA PHE A 199 3.37 4.88 -5.42
C PHE A 199 1.91 4.43 -5.45
N GLY A 200 1.44 3.75 -6.47
CA GLY A 200 0.04 3.34 -6.63
C GLY A 200 -0.51 2.60 -5.41
N CYS A 201 0.24 1.62 -4.88
CA CYS A 201 -0.11 0.87 -3.68
C CYS A 201 0.44 1.53 -2.41
N HIS A 202 1.73 1.89 -2.41
CA HIS A 202 2.43 2.35 -1.20
C HIS A 202 2.16 3.81 -0.83
N SER A 203 1.47 4.60 -1.68
CA SER A 203 0.90 5.90 -1.28
C SER A 203 -0.31 5.74 -0.33
N ARG A 204 -0.89 4.54 -0.27
CA ARG A 204 -1.99 4.20 0.64
C ARG A 204 -1.58 3.24 1.74
N SER A 205 -0.93 2.12 1.40
CA SER A 205 -0.44 1.16 2.38
C SER A 205 0.60 1.83 3.29
N ALA A 206 0.24 2.07 4.54
CA ALA A 206 1.02 2.82 5.54
C ALA A 206 1.59 4.15 5.05
N ARG A 207 1.15 4.65 3.89
CA ARG A 207 1.59 5.90 3.23
C ARG A 207 3.11 6.00 3.04
N ILE A 208 3.77 4.85 2.86
CA ILE A 208 5.23 4.72 2.86
C ILE A 208 5.87 5.60 1.78
N SER A 209 5.37 5.57 0.54
CA SER A 209 5.97 6.35 -0.54
C SER A 209 5.72 7.85 -0.38
N LEU A 210 4.63 8.25 0.26
CA LEU A 210 4.38 9.66 0.58
C LEU A 210 5.33 10.14 1.65
N SER A 211 5.42 9.42 2.77
CA SER A 211 6.29 9.80 3.88
C SER A 211 7.76 9.83 3.47
N TYR A 212 8.22 8.88 2.64
CA TYR A 212 9.56 8.87 2.08
C TYR A 212 9.88 10.15 1.32
N SER A 213 8.94 10.63 0.51
CA SER A 213 9.07 11.87 -0.28
C SER A 213 8.71 13.15 0.48
N GLY A 214 8.43 13.08 1.78
CA GLY A 214 8.06 14.23 2.61
C GLY A 214 6.66 14.77 2.34
N LEU A 215 5.72 13.89 1.98
CA LEU A 215 4.31 14.23 1.83
C LEU A 215 3.49 13.57 2.94
N ALA A 216 2.86 14.37 3.75
CA ALA A 216 2.00 13.95 4.84
C ALA A 216 0.53 14.14 4.48
N GLU A 217 -0.26 13.07 4.51
CA GLU A 217 -1.71 13.16 4.30
C GLU A 217 -2.36 13.88 5.46
N ILE A 218 -3.25 14.83 5.16
CA ILE A 218 -4.03 15.60 6.11
C ILE A 218 -5.52 15.51 5.75
N ASP A 219 -6.35 15.71 6.74
CA ASP A 219 -7.78 15.72 6.54
C ASP A 219 -8.23 17.02 5.82
N PRO A 220 -9.42 17.01 5.16
CA PRO A 220 -9.90 18.16 4.41
C PRO A 220 -10.14 19.42 5.26
N GLU A 221 -10.43 19.27 6.56
CA GLU A 221 -10.68 20.39 7.46
C GLU A 221 -9.36 21.08 7.84
N THR A 222 -8.36 20.30 8.21
CA THR A 222 -6.99 20.79 8.41
C THR A 222 -6.46 21.47 7.15
N ALA A 223 -6.69 20.87 5.97
CA ALA A 223 -6.30 21.48 4.71
C ALA A 223 -7.00 22.83 4.46
N ALA A 224 -8.27 22.95 4.81
CA ALA A 224 -9.01 24.19 4.69
C ALA A 224 -8.52 25.27 5.68
N GLN A 225 -8.23 24.88 6.93
CA GLN A 225 -7.69 25.78 7.96
C GLN A 225 -6.30 26.32 7.59
N GLN A 226 -5.48 25.49 6.95
CA GLN A 226 -4.12 25.85 6.52
C GLN A 226 -4.07 26.52 5.14
N ASP A 227 -5.20 26.71 4.45
CA ASP A 227 -5.28 27.09 3.03
C ASP A 227 -4.39 26.19 2.13
N SER A 228 -4.26 24.93 2.49
CA SER A 228 -3.42 23.99 1.75
C SER A 228 -4.09 23.56 0.45
N ARG A 229 -3.42 23.86 -0.67
CA ARG A 229 -3.89 23.51 -2.04
C ARG A 229 -3.20 22.28 -2.61
N LEU A 230 -2.26 21.70 -1.86
CA LEU A 230 -1.53 20.54 -2.34
C LEU A 230 -2.40 19.29 -2.29
N ARG A 231 -2.63 18.70 -3.46
CA ARG A 231 -3.44 17.48 -3.62
C ARG A 231 -2.72 16.46 -4.47
N LEU A 232 -2.91 15.20 -4.11
CA LEU A 232 -2.52 14.07 -4.95
C LEU A 232 -3.50 13.90 -6.12
N ALA A 233 -3.14 13.15 -7.14
CA ALA A 233 -3.98 12.88 -8.31
C ALA A 233 -5.30 12.17 -7.95
N ASP A 234 -5.35 11.45 -6.83
CA ASP A 234 -6.57 10.82 -6.32
C ASP A 234 -7.43 11.72 -5.41
N GLY A 235 -7.06 12.99 -5.28
CA GLY A 235 -7.81 14.03 -4.57
C GLY A 235 -7.49 14.18 -3.09
N ARG A 236 -6.65 13.30 -2.51
CA ARG A 236 -6.25 13.43 -1.10
C ARG A 236 -5.43 14.69 -0.86
N HIS A 237 -5.70 15.36 0.26
CA HIS A 237 -4.92 16.51 0.70
C HIS A 237 -3.62 16.07 1.36
N VAL A 238 -2.56 16.79 1.08
CA VAL A 238 -1.25 16.57 1.69
C VAL A 238 -0.59 17.90 2.06
N GLU A 239 0.29 17.84 3.04
CA GLU A 239 1.22 18.91 3.39
C GLU A 239 2.67 18.47 3.18
N ARG A 240 3.61 19.40 3.16
CA ARG A 240 5.04 19.09 3.09
C ARG A 240 5.62 19.00 4.49
N LYS A 241 6.31 17.88 4.75
CA LYS A 241 7.15 17.67 5.93
C LYS A 241 8.58 17.32 5.50
N PRO A 242 9.53 17.25 6.43
CA PRO A 242 10.87 16.76 6.09
C PRO A 242 10.77 15.36 5.43
N ALA A 243 11.39 15.24 4.26
CA ALA A 243 11.54 13.96 3.58
C ALA A 243 12.59 13.10 4.29
N ASP A 244 12.59 11.80 4.01
CA ASP A 244 13.63 10.89 4.43
C ASP A 244 15.01 11.36 3.90
N VAL A 245 16.07 11.26 4.70
CA VAL A 245 17.41 11.68 4.29
C VAL A 245 17.94 10.89 3.10
N HIS A 246 17.54 9.63 2.96
CA HIS A 246 17.91 8.78 1.83
C HIS A 246 17.21 9.25 0.55
N PHE A 247 15.94 9.64 0.63
CA PHE A 247 15.23 10.27 -0.48
C PHE A 247 15.90 11.61 -0.88
N ALA A 248 16.20 12.45 0.10
CA ALA A 248 16.88 13.72 -0.14
C ALA A 248 18.27 13.54 -0.78
N SER A 249 18.91 12.39 -0.53
CA SER A 249 20.19 12.00 -1.16
C SER A 249 20.02 11.38 -2.55
N GLY A 250 18.79 11.22 -3.04
CA GLY A 250 18.51 10.61 -4.34
C GLY A 250 18.47 9.08 -4.34
N MET A 251 18.38 8.44 -3.18
CA MET A 251 18.20 6.98 -3.11
C MET A 251 16.77 6.59 -3.48
N THR A 252 16.68 5.60 -4.35
CA THR A 252 15.40 5.04 -4.81
C THR A 252 14.91 3.92 -3.89
N CYS A 253 13.62 3.55 -3.99
CA CYS A 253 13.05 2.43 -3.23
C CYS A 253 13.86 1.15 -3.40
N VAL A 254 14.29 0.85 -4.64
CA VAL A 254 15.05 -0.37 -4.97
C VAL A 254 16.51 -0.34 -4.51
N ALA A 255 17.00 0.79 -3.99
CA ALA A 255 18.32 0.83 -3.35
C ALA A 255 18.35 -0.02 -2.07
N CYS A 256 17.24 -0.03 -1.31
CA CYS A 256 17.06 -0.85 -0.11
C CYS A 256 16.24 -2.11 -0.38
N HIS A 257 15.13 -2.00 -1.12
CA HIS A 257 14.26 -3.12 -1.45
C HIS A 257 14.78 -3.87 -2.68
N LYS A 258 15.56 -4.91 -2.45
CA LYS A 258 16.18 -5.68 -3.53
C LYS A 258 15.15 -6.53 -4.27
N GLY A 259 15.41 -6.79 -5.55
CA GLY A 259 14.52 -7.64 -6.36
C GLY A 259 14.30 -9.03 -5.77
N VAL A 260 15.29 -9.58 -5.05
CA VAL A 260 15.17 -10.86 -4.34
C VAL A 260 14.09 -10.79 -3.24
N ASP A 261 14.02 -9.71 -2.49
CA ASP A 261 13.02 -9.53 -1.43
C ASP A 261 11.63 -9.23 -2.03
N LEU A 262 11.59 -8.33 -3.02
CA LEU A 262 10.35 -7.90 -3.68
C LEU A 262 9.65 -9.03 -4.44
N MET A 263 10.43 -9.91 -5.07
CA MET A 263 9.93 -11.07 -5.80
C MET A 263 9.87 -12.34 -4.92
N ALA A 264 9.93 -12.17 -3.59
CA ALA A 264 9.72 -13.21 -2.57
C ALA A 264 10.58 -14.46 -2.72
N SER A 265 11.89 -14.33 -2.64
CA SER A 265 12.78 -15.50 -2.49
C SER A 265 12.56 -16.23 -1.16
N ALA A 266 11.98 -15.58 -0.16
CA ALA A 266 11.59 -16.14 1.13
C ALA A 266 10.06 -16.36 1.18
N GLY A 267 9.57 -17.44 0.59
CA GLY A 267 8.17 -17.75 0.37
C GLY A 267 7.26 -17.87 1.60
N ASP A 268 7.79 -17.81 2.83
CA ASP A 268 7.04 -18.06 4.06
C ASP A 268 6.78 -16.81 4.91
N ALA A 269 7.18 -15.62 4.44
CA ALA A 269 6.90 -14.38 5.16
C ALA A 269 5.40 -14.16 5.32
N VAL A 270 4.93 -13.93 6.56
CA VAL A 270 3.56 -13.57 6.87
C VAL A 270 3.43 -12.06 7.02
N TYR A 271 4.43 -11.41 7.59
CA TYR A 271 4.43 -9.98 7.86
C TYR A 271 5.53 -9.26 7.09
N GLN A 272 5.30 -7.98 6.80
CA GLN A 272 6.21 -7.15 6.00
C GLN A 272 7.66 -7.16 6.51
N ARG A 273 7.87 -7.16 7.84
CA ARG A 273 9.21 -7.16 8.44
C ARG A 273 10.00 -8.42 8.15
N ASP A 274 9.32 -9.53 7.94
CA ASP A 274 9.95 -10.81 7.63
C ASP A 274 10.34 -10.88 6.14
N ALA A 275 9.75 -10.03 5.30
CA ALA A 275 9.97 -9.99 3.86
C ALA A 275 11.10 -9.03 3.42
N VAL A 276 11.63 -8.19 4.31
CA VAL A 276 12.67 -7.21 3.99
C VAL A 276 13.97 -7.56 4.71
N ALA A 277 15.03 -7.85 3.93
CA ALA A 277 16.32 -8.24 4.46
C ALA A 277 17.20 -7.06 4.87
N SER A 278 17.12 -5.91 4.16
CA SER A 278 17.99 -4.75 4.40
C SER A 278 17.84 -4.17 5.82
N ARG A 279 18.98 -3.91 6.46
CA ARG A 279 19.08 -3.31 7.80
C ARG A 279 19.96 -2.06 7.75
N CYS A 280 19.75 -1.16 8.69
CA CYS A 280 20.56 0.06 8.80
C CYS A 280 22.07 -0.26 8.90
N ALA A 281 22.42 -1.30 9.67
CA ALA A 281 23.79 -1.74 9.89
C ALA A 281 24.49 -2.32 8.64
N ASP A 282 23.75 -2.60 7.56
CA ASP A 282 24.37 -3.08 6.30
C ASP A 282 25.12 -1.96 5.60
N CYS A 283 24.81 -0.70 5.93
CA CYS A 283 25.43 0.49 5.33
C CYS A 283 26.05 1.45 6.36
N HIS A 284 25.52 1.46 7.60
CA HIS A 284 25.95 2.38 8.66
C HIS A 284 26.77 1.67 9.73
N GLU A 285 27.93 2.23 10.02
CA GLU A 285 28.71 1.81 11.20
C GLU A 285 28.05 2.34 12.47
N ILE A 286 27.64 1.42 13.34
CA ILE A 286 26.96 1.75 14.60
C ILE A 286 27.94 1.50 15.74
N SER A 287 28.64 2.56 16.17
CA SER A 287 29.56 2.46 17.29
C SER A 287 29.40 3.66 18.25
N ARG A 288 29.77 3.47 19.52
CA ARG A 288 29.85 4.56 20.50
C ARG A 288 30.88 5.63 20.13
N ALA A 289 31.90 5.23 19.38
CA ALA A 289 32.90 6.19 18.89
C ALA A 289 32.30 7.20 17.93
N VAL A 290 31.21 6.86 17.25
CA VAL A 290 30.50 7.74 16.33
C VAL A 290 29.52 8.66 17.08
N ASN A 291 28.82 8.16 18.10
CA ASN A 291 27.90 8.96 18.91
C ASN A 291 27.73 8.37 20.31
N GLN A 292 27.89 9.20 21.34
CA GLN A 292 27.71 8.81 22.75
C GLN A 292 26.26 8.36 23.07
N ALA A 293 25.28 8.80 22.31
CA ALA A 293 23.88 8.36 22.46
C ALA A 293 23.65 6.89 22.04
N HIS A 294 24.60 6.28 21.34
CA HIS A 294 24.61 4.83 21.11
C HIS A 294 25.21 4.08 22.33
N ASP A 295 24.67 4.37 23.48
CA ASP A 295 25.07 3.80 24.76
C ASP A 295 24.28 2.55 25.15
N PRO A 296 24.66 1.78 26.21
CA PRO A 296 23.93 0.60 26.62
C PRO A 296 22.52 0.87 27.12
N VAL A 297 22.21 2.07 27.58
CA VAL A 297 20.88 2.42 28.11
C VAL A 297 19.83 2.33 27.00
N HIS A 298 20.22 2.70 25.78
CA HIS A 298 19.36 2.65 24.60
C HIS A 298 19.55 1.40 23.72
N GLU A 299 20.28 0.39 24.17
CA GLU A 299 20.60 -0.81 23.40
C GLU A 299 19.34 -1.58 22.94
N ARG A 300 18.25 -1.52 23.72
CA ARG A 300 16.97 -2.13 23.35
C ARG A 300 16.22 -1.41 22.21
N LEU A 301 16.56 -0.17 21.88
CA LEU A 301 15.88 0.59 20.84
C LEU A 301 16.25 0.09 19.43
N GLU A 302 15.27 -0.05 18.58
CA GLU A 302 15.50 -0.13 17.14
C GLU A 302 15.91 1.25 16.61
N CYS A 303 16.81 1.30 15.64
CA CYS A 303 17.38 2.55 15.12
C CYS A 303 16.31 3.60 14.76
N ALA A 304 15.25 3.16 14.09
CA ALA A 304 14.16 4.03 13.68
C ALA A 304 13.39 4.65 14.85
N THR A 305 13.47 4.09 16.06
CA THR A 305 12.83 4.66 17.25
C THR A 305 13.39 6.03 17.59
N CYS A 306 14.70 6.22 17.40
CA CYS A 306 15.38 7.50 17.56
C CYS A 306 15.42 8.34 16.28
N HIS A 307 15.58 7.69 15.12
CA HIS A 307 15.88 8.36 13.87
C HIS A 307 14.66 8.68 12.99
N SER A 308 13.48 8.18 13.31
CA SER A 308 12.26 8.57 12.61
C SER A 308 11.78 9.95 13.03
N GLN A 309 11.59 10.86 12.08
CA GLN A 309 11.13 12.22 12.35
C GLN A 309 9.62 12.28 12.61
N TRP A 310 8.86 11.54 11.85
CA TRP A 310 7.41 11.42 11.96
C TRP A 310 6.94 10.14 11.25
N VAL A 311 5.72 9.72 11.52
CA VAL A 311 5.06 8.61 10.84
C VAL A 311 3.61 8.95 10.56
N PRO A 312 3.05 8.55 9.42
CA PRO A 312 1.63 8.74 9.15
C PRO A 312 0.79 7.86 10.07
N GLN A 313 -0.18 8.46 10.75
CA GLN A 313 -1.11 7.79 11.65
C GLN A 313 -2.53 8.19 11.30
N CYS A 314 -3.48 7.26 11.41
CA CYS A 314 -4.91 7.56 11.35
C CYS A 314 -5.65 6.71 12.38
N PHE A 315 -6.70 7.30 12.99
CA PHE A 315 -7.50 6.67 14.04
C PHE A 315 -8.90 7.24 14.07
N GLY A 316 -9.83 6.57 14.76
CA GLY A 316 -11.17 7.07 14.97
C GLY A 316 -12.12 6.90 13.78
N CYS A 317 -11.85 5.94 12.87
CA CYS A 317 -12.80 5.64 11.79
C CYS A 317 -14.09 5.05 12.36
N HIS A 318 -15.22 5.37 11.72
CA HIS A 318 -16.46 4.64 11.88
C HIS A 318 -16.79 3.94 10.57
N MET A 319 -16.97 2.64 10.61
CA MET A 319 -17.21 1.77 9.46
C MET A 319 -18.56 1.09 9.60
N GLN A 320 -19.48 1.38 8.70
CA GLN A 320 -20.82 0.81 8.70
C GLN A 320 -21.06 0.00 7.43
N TYR A 321 -21.59 -1.21 7.58
CA TYR A 321 -21.98 -2.05 6.44
C TYR A 321 -23.45 -1.85 6.09
N ASP A 322 -23.71 -1.45 4.85
CA ASP A 322 -25.03 -1.34 4.23
C ASP A 322 -25.26 -2.55 3.32
N PRO A 323 -26.15 -3.49 3.69
CA PRO A 323 -26.44 -4.69 2.89
C PRO A 323 -27.16 -4.38 1.57
N ASP A 324 -27.91 -3.28 1.50
CA ASP A 324 -28.69 -2.89 0.32
C ASP A 324 -27.84 -2.08 -0.68
N GLY A 325 -26.70 -1.59 -0.24
CA GLY A 325 -25.75 -0.87 -1.08
C GLY A 325 -25.02 -1.79 -2.08
N ARG A 326 -24.30 -1.15 -3.00
CA ARG A 326 -23.40 -1.85 -3.93
C ARG A 326 -22.02 -1.21 -3.89
N GLN A 327 -20.99 -2.03 -4.00
CA GLN A 327 -19.60 -1.56 -4.01
C GLN A 327 -18.74 -2.46 -4.90
N TRP A 328 -17.72 -1.86 -5.49
CA TRP A 328 -16.74 -2.59 -6.28
C TRP A 328 -16.00 -3.60 -5.41
N ASP A 329 -16.03 -4.85 -5.84
CA ASP A 329 -15.28 -5.96 -5.26
C ASP A 329 -13.99 -6.16 -6.03
N HIS A 330 -12.88 -5.91 -5.36
CA HIS A 330 -11.56 -5.96 -6.00
C HIS A 330 -11.06 -7.39 -6.29
N VAL A 331 -11.69 -8.40 -5.74
CA VAL A 331 -11.38 -9.81 -6.03
C VAL A 331 -12.22 -10.30 -7.20
N GLU A 332 -13.54 -10.06 -7.16
CA GLU A 332 -14.44 -10.43 -8.24
C GLU A 332 -14.32 -9.54 -9.49
N GLN A 333 -13.69 -8.36 -9.35
CA GLN A 333 -13.57 -7.36 -10.42
C GLN A 333 -14.92 -6.90 -10.99
N MET A 334 -15.91 -6.77 -10.11
CA MET A 334 -17.26 -6.30 -10.44
C MET A 334 -17.94 -5.65 -9.24
N GLU A 335 -19.03 -4.94 -9.46
CA GLU A 335 -19.87 -4.46 -8.38
C GLU A 335 -20.67 -5.61 -7.77
N THR A 336 -20.58 -5.80 -6.47
CA THR A 336 -21.31 -6.79 -5.70
C THR A 336 -22.20 -6.14 -4.65
N ALA A 337 -23.19 -6.89 -4.14
CA ALA A 337 -24.05 -6.42 -3.06
C ALA A 337 -23.26 -6.14 -1.78
N GLY A 338 -23.82 -5.26 -0.97
CA GLY A 338 -23.22 -4.76 0.26
C GLY A 338 -22.18 -3.67 0.04
N ARG A 339 -22.18 -2.67 0.92
CA ARG A 339 -21.28 -1.52 0.87
C ARG A 339 -20.77 -1.19 2.27
N TRP A 340 -19.47 -0.98 2.40
CA TRP A 340 -18.85 -0.38 3.58
C TRP A 340 -18.79 1.13 3.41
N HIS A 341 -19.46 1.84 4.30
CA HIS A 341 -19.32 3.28 4.47
C HIS A 341 -18.21 3.53 5.47
N GLU A 342 -17.27 4.39 5.11
CA GLU A 342 -16.22 4.85 5.98
C GLU A 342 -16.49 6.29 6.34
N GLU A 343 -16.75 6.57 7.60
CA GLU A 343 -16.72 7.91 8.13
C GLU A 343 -15.28 8.26 8.50
N ARG A 344 -15.03 9.53 8.56
CA ARG A 344 -13.73 10.16 8.59
C ARG A 344 -12.82 9.70 9.74
N SER A 345 -11.54 9.49 9.42
CA SER A 345 -10.45 9.33 10.39
C SER A 345 -9.82 10.67 10.75
N ASP A 346 -9.27 10.75 11.95
CA ASP A 346 -8.29 11.77 12.31
C ASP A 346 -6.91 11.39 11.80
N PHE A 347 -6.12 12.38 11.38
CA PHE A 347 -4.76 12.19 10.89
C PHE A 347 -3.75 12.87 11.82
N ARG A 348 -2.67 12.14 12.08
CA ARG A 348 -1.52 12.67 12.81
C ARG A 348 -0.23 12.30 12.05
N ASN A 349 0.69 13.24 11.93
CA ASN A 349 1.97 13.07 11.25
C ASN A 349 3.11 13.45 12.21
N GLU A 350 3.26 12.65 13.26
CA GLU A 350 4.19 12.82 14.37
C GLU A 350 4.93 11.52 14.66
N PRO A 351 5.93 11.49 15.54
CA PRO A 351 6.55 10.24 15.97
C PRO A 351 5.53 9.25 16.53
N GLY A 352 5.69 7.97 16.18
CA GLY A 352 4.81 6.90 16.66
C GLY A 352 5.03 6.58 18.15
N ALA A 353 4.12 5.80 18.71
CA ALA A 353 4.24 5.27 20.06
C ALA A 353 5.35 4.24 20.15
N MET A 354 6.11 4.24 21.23
CA MET A 354 7.05 3.17 21.57
C MET A 354 6.32 1.96 22.08
N GLY A 355 6.78 0.78 21.68
CA GLY A 355 6.28 -0.48 22.20
C GLY A 355 7.33 -1.57 22.07
N VAL A 356 7.06 -2.68 22.73
CA VAL A 356 7.96 -3.84 22.74
C VAL A 356 7.57 -4.80 21.64
N ASN A 357 8.52 -5.20 20.81
CA ASN A 357 8.31 -6.18 19.76
C ASN A 357 8.50 -7.63 20.25
N ALA A 358 8.22 -8.60 19.40
CA ALA A 358 8.34 -10.02 19.74
C ALA A 358 9.77 -10.46 20.16
N ASN A 359 10.79 -9.68 19.82
CA ASN A 359 12.19 -9.91 20.18
C ASN A 359 12.62 -9.12 21.44
N ASN A 360 11.67 -8.60 22.20
CA ASN A 360 11.90 -7.76 23.37
C ASN A 360 12.70 -6.48 23.12
N ARG A 361 12.66 -5.97 21.89
CA ARG A 361 13.24 -4.67 21.53
C ARG A 361 12.15 -3.61 21.47
N ILE A 362 12.51 -2.35 21.63
CA ILE A 362 11.59 -1.21 21.56
C ILE A 362 11.59 -0.65 20.15
N GLU A 363 10.42 -0.60 19.52
CA GLU A 363 10.22 -0.02 18.20
C GLU A 363 8.97 0.86 18.15
N LEU A 364 8.73 1.51 17.02
CA LEU A 364 7.58 2.39 16.83
C LEU A 364 6.35 1.59 16.39
N PHE A 365 5.23 1.93 17.01
CA PHE A 365 3.90 1.45 16.67
C PHE A 365 3.00 2.62 16.29
N THR A 366 2.06 2.36 15.42
CA THR A 366 1.03 3.34 15.01
C THR A 366 -0.35 2.70 15.07
N PRO A 367 -1.42 3.48 15.15
CA PRO A 367 -2.77 2.97 14.97
C PRO A 367 -2.87 2.22 13.63
N GLY A 368 -3.14 0.93 13.70
CA GLY A 368 -3.35 0.07 12.53
C GLY A 368 -4.82 -0.09 12.21
N MET A 369 -5.63 -0.33 13.26
CA MET A 369 -7.10 -0.36 13.21
C MET A 369 -7.61 0.20 14.54
N VAL A 370 -7.95 1.47 14.58
CA VAL A 370 -8.62 2.10 15.73
C VAL A 370 -9.94 2.66 15.19
N MET A 371 -10.99 1.86 15.32
CA MET A 371 -12.26 2.12 14.65
C MET A 371 -13.45 1.44 15.32
N THR A 372 -14.62 2.00 15.10
CA THR A 372 -15.90 1.36 15.38
C THR A 372 -16.42 0.69 14.12
N LEU A 373 -16.93 -0.52 14.26
CA LEU A 373 -17.45 -1.35 13.17
C LEU A 373 -18.90 -1.70 13.44
N GLU A 374 -19.78 -1.46 12.47
CA GLU A 374 -21.17 -1.89 12.48
C GLU A 374 -21.45 -2.86 11.33
N HIS A 375 -22.12 -3.96 11.64
CA HIS A 375 -22.55 -4.94 10.65
C HIS A 375 -23.89 -5.56 11.06
N PRO A 376 -24.83 -5.80 10.14
CA PRO A 376 -26.16 -6.37 10.48
C PRO A 376 -26.12 -7.75 11.15
N ASP A 377 -25.06 -8.53 10.94
CA ASP A 377 -24.88 -9.84 11.56
C ASP A 377 -24.39 -9.76 13.01
N TRP A 378 -24.18 -8.59 13.56
CA TRP A 378 -23.72 -8.41 14.93
C TRP A 378 -24.79 -7.78 15.80
N ASP A 379 -24.96 -8.30 17.00
CA ASP A 379 -25.92 -7.78 17.98
C ASP A 379 -25.56 -6.39 18.48
N VAL A 380 -24.28 -6.05 18.47
CA VAL A 380 -23.73 -4.75 18.93
C VAL A 380 -22.59 -4.32 18.04
N GLU A 381 -22.37 -3.03 17.98
CA GLU A 381 -21.17 -2.47 17.34
C GLU A 381 -19.90 -3.01 17.99
N LYS A 382 -18.83 -3.11 17.21
CA LYS A 382 -17.52 -3.56 17.71
C LYS A 382 -16.54 -2.40 17.68
N PHE A 383 -15.95 -2.07 18.81
CA PHE A 383 -14.81 -1.20 18.86
C PHE A 383 -13.52 -2.02 18.76
N VAL A 384 -12.64 -1.62 17.86
CA VAL A 384 -11.34 -2.25 17.61
C VAL A 384 -10.24 -1.26 17.91
N ARG A 385 -9.24 -1.69 18.70
CA ARG A 385 -8.01 -0.95 18.95
C ARG A 385 -6.82 -1.85 18.67
N LEU A 386 -6.19 -1.65 17.52
CA LEU A 386 -4.98 -2.36 17.11
C LEU A 386 -3.91 -1.35 16.78
N PHE A 387 -2.76 -1.46 17.43
CA PHE A 387 -1.54 -0.76 17.04
C PHE A 387 -0.59 -1.75 16.37
N ALA A 388 0.02 -1.35 15.27
CA ALA A 388 0.91 -2.19 14.48
C ALA A 388 2.31 -1.57 14.43
N PRO A 389 3.37 -2.41 14.43
CA PRO A 389 4.72 -1.91 14.25
C PRO A 389 4.85 -1.31 12.85
N ILE A 390 5.54 -0.20 12.76
CA ILE A 390 5.82 0.50 11.50
C ILE A 390 7.30 0.49 11.20
N SER A 391 7.66 0.35 9.93
CA SER A 391 9.00 0.64 9.41
C SER A 391 8.98 2.07 8.84
N PRO A 392 9.45 3.07 9.60
CA PRO A 392 9.37 4.46 9.18
C PRO A 392 10.21 4.73 7.93
N HIS A 393 9.69 5.55 7.04
CA HIS A 393 10.37 6.06 5.86
C HIS A 393 10.49 7.59 5.96
N THR A 394 10.92 8.06 7.12
CA THR A 394 11.15 9.47 7.47
C THR A 394 12.40 9.58 8.32
N ILE A 395 13.43 8.82 7.94
CA ILE A 395 14.68 8.77 8.68
C ILE A 395 15.41 10.12 8.57
N GLY A 396 15.98 10.55 9.69
CA GLY A 396 16.72 11.80 9.82
C GLY A 396 17.70 11.76 10.99
N PRO A 397 18.21 12.92 11.43
CA PRO A 397 18.98 13.02 12.66
C PRO A 397 18.22 12.42 13.84
N ALA A 398 18.94 12.01 14.88
CA ALA A 398 18.30 11.55 16.11
C ALA A 398 17.37 12.64 16.68
N ARG A 399 16.20 12.26 17.13
CA ARG A 399 15.25 13.14 17.80
C ARG A 399 15.81 13.60 19.16
N SER A 400 15.27 14.69 19.70
CA SER A 400 15.64 15.15 21.03
C SER A 400 15.23 14.13 22.11
N CYS A 401 15.96 14.08 23.21
CA CYS A 401 15.62 13.22 24.35
C CYS A 401 14.20 13.49 24.86
N GLU A 402 13.77 14.73 24.90
CA GLU A 402 12.44 15.14 25.34
C GLU A 402 11.31 14.56 24.48
N SER A 403 11.57 14.33 23.19
CA SER A 403 10.58 13.76 22.25
C SER A 403 10.15 12.33 22.59
N CYS A 404 10.88 11.65 23.46
CA CYS A 404 10.53 10.35 24.03
C CYS A 404 10.26 10.47 25.55
N HIS A 405 11.19 11.06 26.29
CA HIS A 405 11.18 11.10 27.75
C HIS A 405 10.12 12.02 28.38
N ARG A 406 9.49 12.91 27.58
CA ARG A 406 8.43 13.83 28.03
C ARG A 406 7.19 13.81 27.12
N SER A 407 7.10 12.84 26.22
CA SER A 407 6.01 12.77 25.26
C SER A 407 5.01 11.69 25.64
N SER A 408 3.80 12.08 25.95
CA SER A 408 2.69 11.15 26.18
C SER A 408 2.38 10.30 24.96
N VAL A 409 2.49 10.87 23.76
CA VAL A 409 2.31 10.16 22.48
C VAL A 409 3.37 9.08 22.29
N ALA A 410 4.63 9.40 22.59
CA ALA A 410 5.72 8.41 22.48
C ALA A 410 5.56 7.24 23.47
N LEU A 411 4.93 7.48 24.61
CA LEU A 411 4.59 6.43 25.59
C LEU A 411 3.34 5.62 25.23
N GLY A 412 2.63 6.01 24.16
CA GLY A 412 1.39 5.35 23.75
C GLY A 412 0.15 5.77 24.52
N LEU A 413 0.23 6.86 25.30
CA LEU A 413 -0.89 7.39 26.08
C LEU A 413 -1.87 8.25 25.27
N GLY A 414 -1.49 8.62 24.05
CA GLY A 414 -2.17 9.64 23.23
C GLY A 414 -1.75 11.04 23.63
N GLU A 415 -2.41 12.06 23.05
CA GLU A 415 -2.20 13.46 23.38
C GLU A 415 -2.72 13.77 24.78
N GLY A 416 -1.93 14.52 25.56
CA GLY A 416 -2.31 14.94 26.90
C GLY A 416 -1.13 15.45 27.71
N ALA A 417 -1.42 15.84 28.94
CA ALA A 417 -0.44 16.33 29.89
C ALA A 417 0.01 15.21 30.85
N ILE A 418 1.32 15.06 31.00
CA ILE A 418 1.92 14.22 32.05
C ILE A 418 2.16 15.13 33.26
N GLU A 419 1.56 14.76 34.38
CA GLU A 419 1.62 15.54 35.63
C GLU A 419 2.25 14.70 36.75
N TYR A 420 3.03 15.35 37.59
CA TYR A 420 3.67 14.74 38.76
C TYR A 420 2.97 15.31 40.01
N ARG A 421 2.26 14.44 40.76
CA ARG A 421 1.55 14.82 41.97
C ARG A 421 1.81 13.75 43.07
N ASP A 422 2.15 14.18 44.27
CA ASP A 422 2.35 13.29 45.41
C ASP A 422 3.30 12.10 45.09
N ASP A 423 4.38 12.34 44.38
CA ASP A 423 5.35 11.35 43.88
C ASP A 423 4.77 10.30 42.92
N GLU A 424 3.55 10.51 42.43
CA GLU A 424 2.93 9.68 41.38
C GLU A 424 2.86 10.39 40.07
N ILE A 425 2.92 9.60 38.99
CA ILE A 425 2.78 10.08 37.60
C ILE A 425 1.33 9.93 37.17
N HIS A 426 0.71 11.03 36.81
CA HIS A 426 -0.65 11.09 36.28
C HIS A 426 -0.66 11.50 34.82
N PHE A 427 -1.68 11.05 34.09
CA PHE A 427 -1.91 11.47 32.72
C PHE A 427 -3.29 12.05 32.58
N ALA A 428 -3.39 13.28 32.03
CA ALA A 428 -4.61 13.95 31.68
C ALA A 428 -4.75 13.97 30.15
N PRO A 429 -5.63 13.13 29.54
CA PRO A 429 -5.79 13.05 28.10
C PRO A 429 -6.42 14.31 27.53
N ALA A 430 -5.98 14.73 26.32
CA ALA A 430 -6.59 15.84 25.59
C ALA A 430 -7.91 15.46 24.91
N HIS A 431 -8.09 14.16 24.60
CA HIS A 431 -9.28 13.64 23.95
C HIS A 431 -10.18 12.86 24.94
N PRO A 432 -11.51 12.82 24.68
CA PRO A 432 -12.42 12.01 25.50
C PRO A 432 -12.06 10.54 25.52
N LEU A 433 -12.34 9.88 26.64
CA LEU A 433 -12.19 8.43 26.77
C LEU A 433 -13.32 7.74 26.00
N LEU A 434 -12.97 6.71 25.25
CA LEU A 434 -13.89 5.81 24.58
C LEU A 434 -14.38 4.70 25.51
N GLY A 435 -15.27 3.83 25.05
CA GLY A 435 -15.88 2.76 25.82
C GLY A 435 -14.90 1.75 26.44
N ASP A 436 -13.68 1.67 25.94
CA ASP A 436 -12.58 0.85 26.47
C ASP A 436 -11.70 1.58 27.50
N GLY A 437 -12.05 2.80 27.89
CA GLY A 437 -11.35 3.58 28.90
C GLY A 437 -10.11 4.32 28.42
N LEU A 438 -9.84 4.34 27.11
CA LEU A 438 -8.70 5.03 26.49
C LEU A 438 -9.18 6.10 25.49
N PRO A 439 -8.46 7.23 25.31
CA PRO A 439 -8.74 8.15 24.21
C PRO A 439 -8.45 7.50 22.85
N ALA A 440 -9.05 8.03 21.78
CA ALA A 440 -9.00 7.42 20.45
C ALA A 440 -7.57 7.18 19.92
N ASP A 441 -6.65 8.05 20.28
CA ASP A 441 -5.26 8.06 19.83
C ASP A 441 -4.29 7.32 20.77
N ALA A 442 -4.78 6.77 21.89
CA ALA A 442 -3.95 6.03 22.84
C ALA A 442 -3.88 4.54 22.51
N TRP A 443 -2.76 3.92 22.86
CA TRP A 443 -2.58 2.48 22.83
C TRP A 443 -2.74 1.86 24.23
N THR A 444 -2.35 2.59 25.26
CA THR A 444 -2.36 2.14 26.66
C THR A 444 -2.63 3.30 27.62
N ASN A 445 -2.89 3.01 28.88
CA ASN A 445 -2.93 3.99 29.96
C ASN A 445 -1.61 4.00 30.76
N ILE A 446 -1.48 4.96 31.67
CA ILE A 446 -0.22 5.21 32.38
C ILE A 446 0.19 4.07 33.33
N ASP A 447 -0.75 3.30 33.86
CA ASP A 447 -0.46 2.17 34.71
C ASP A 447 -0.28 0.84 33.98
N GLY A 448 -0.48 0.84 32.65
CA GLY A 448 -0.35 -0.34 31.80
C GLY A 448 -1.47 -1.38 31.99
N SER A 449 -2.53 -1.07 32.75
CA SER A 449 -3.66 -1.99 33.01
C SER A 449 -4.61 -2.11 31.83
N LEU A 450 -4.72 -1.07 31.00
CA LEU A 450 -5.47 -1.05 29.77
C LEU A 450 -4.51 -1.03 28.58
N GLY A 451 -4.77 -1.83 27.59
CA GLY A 451 -3.93 -1.85 26.40
C GLY A 451 -4.65 -2.41 25.18
N GLY A 452 -4.45 -1.73 24.06
CA GLY A 452 -4.90 -2.19 22.75
C GLY A 452 -4.12 -3.42 22.28
N ARG A 453 -4.67 -4.08 21.26
CA ARG A 453 -4.05 -5.27 20.67
C ARG A 453 -2.85 -4.90 19.78
N ALA A 454 -2.01 -5.88 19.52
CA ALA A 454 -0.97 -5.85 18.51
C ALA A 454 -1.08 -7.09 17.58
N PRO A 455 -0.52 -7.03 16.36
CA PRO A 455 -0.70 -8.10 15.38
C PRO A 455 -0.10 -9.44 15.82
N ARG A 456 1.09 -9.40 16.44
CA ARG A 456 1.88 -10.59 16.76
C ARG A 456 1.89 -10.85 18.27
N GLN A 457 1.98 -12.12 18.61
CA GLN A 457 2.23 -12.51 19.99
C GLN A 457 3.57 -11.95 20.50
N GLY A 458 3.60 -11.49 21.73
CA GLY A 458 4.78 -10.87 22.37
C GLY A 458 4.94 -9.38 22.06
N GLN A 459 4.18 -8.82 21.13
CA GLN A 459 4.11 -7.37 20.92
C GLN A 459 3.14 -6.74 21.92
N ARG A 460 3.55 -5.63 22.51
CA ARG A 460 2.76 -4.92 23.55
C ARG A 460 3.17 -3.45 23.69
N PRO A 461 2.32 -2.59 24.26
CA PRO A 461 2.74 -1.27 24.72
C PRO A 461 3.81 -1.40 25.81
N LEU A 462 4.46 -0.29 26.15
CA LEU A 462 5.31 -0.20 27.33
C LEU A 462 4.46 -0.52 28.56
N ASN A 463 5.02 -1.27 29.50
CA ASN A 463 4.39 -1.46 30.81
C ASN A 463 4.71 -0.28 31.74
N ARG A 464 4.10 -0.28 32.95
CA ARG A 464 4.27 0.79 33.92
C ARG A 464 5.76 1.02 34.28
N GLU A 465 6.50 -0.03 34.58
CA GLU A 465 7.91 0.06 34.93
C GLU A 465 8.76 0.66 33.81
N GLU A 466 8.52 0.25 32.57
CA GLU A 466 9.20 0.79 31.39
C GLU A 466 8.85 2.27 31.17
N MET A 467 7.58 2.67 31.35
CA MET A 467 7.16 4.07 31.26
C MET A 467 7.77 4.93 32.34
N GLU A 468 7.76 4.46 33.58
CA GLU A 468 8.41 5.16 34.72
C GLU A 468 9.91 5.33 34.45
N ALA A 469 10.59 4.28 33.98
CA ALA A 469 12.02 4.38 33.63
C ALA A 469 12.30 5.43 32.55
N VAL A 470 11.42 5.54 31.53
CA VAL A 470 11.54 6.58 30.50
C VAL A 470 11.32 7.97 31.10
N LEU A 471 10.26 8.16 31.89
CA LEU A 471 9.86 9.47 32.42
C LEU A 471 10.79 10.04 33.47
N THR A 472 11.41 9.17 34.27
CA THR A 472 12.29 9.56 35.39
C THR A 472 13.77 9.63 35.01
N ALA A 473 14.13 9.20 33.80
CA ALA A 473 15.51 9.27 33.34
C ALA A 473 16.02 10.72 33.32
N PRO A 474 17.24 10.97 33.85
CA PRO A 474 17.85 12.29 33.78
C PRO A 474 18.14 12.61 32.31
N LEU A 475 17.71 13.78 31.87
CA LEU A 475 18.04 14.29 30.54
C LEU A 475 19.35 15.07 30.59
N PRO A 476 20.20 14.99 29.52
CA PRO A 476 21.47 15.69 29.46
C PRO A 476 21.33 17.20 29.37
#